data_bd923cc01cc3228692c8317b9ce242c2
#
_entry.id   bd923cc01cc3228692c8317b9ce242c2
#
_cell.length_a   1.000
_cell.length_b   1.000
_cell.length_c   1.000
_cell.angle_alpha   90.00
_cell.angle_beta   90.00
_cell.angle_gamma   90.00
#
_symmetry.space_group_name_H-M   'P 1'
#
loop_
_entity.id
_entity.type
_entity.pdbx_description
1 polymer ?
#
loop_
_entity_poly.entity_id
_entity_poly.type
_entity_poly.pdbx_seq_one_letter_code
_entity_poly.pdbx_strand_id
1 'polypeptide(L)'
;MKTISVIGLPIAATTYAGAVEWILGRAQKNDRAYAVEAANTHVAALARSDVAFGKAMGTFDLICPDGMPLIWALNSKLSADEKLTDRVYGPTLMLETLKATNGKTEFKHFLLGGKQSTLDKLKRNFATQFPGVMIAATHSPPFGEWPENELEIILEKIKNSGANLIWVGLGCPKQEHWIANHKHRLPPGVYFGIGAAFAFHAGEVKQSPPILQRLGMEWAYRVAMEPRRLFKRYFTYNTLFIYHLLREKTRD
;
A
#
# COMPACT_ATOMS: atom_id res chain seq x y z
N MET A 1 -15.47 10.21 -0.28
CA MET A 1 -15.26 8.77 -0.53
C MET A 1 -15.92 8.01 0.61
N LYS A 2 -16.79 7.04 0.29
CA LYS A 2 -17.50 6.21 1.30
C LYS A 2 -16.52 5.21 1.91
N THR A 3 -16.55 5.08 3.23
CA THR A 3 -15.69 4.12 3.96
C THR A 3 -16.58 3.12 4.68
N ILE A 4 -16.26 1.85 4.59
CA ILE A 4 -17.03 0.74 5.15
C ILE A 4 -16.11 -0.09 6.03
N SER A 5 -16.57 -0.42 7.24
CA SER A 5 -15.84 -1.33 8.13
C SER A 5 -15.91 -2.77 7.61
N VAL A 6 -14.76 -3.41 7.43
CA VAL A 6 -14.63 -4.84 7.14
C VAL A 6 -13.76 -5.46 8.24
N ILE A 7 -14.35 -6.28 9.08
CA ILE A 7 -13.75 -6.86 10.29
C ILE A 7 -13.06 -5.83 11.21
N GLY A 8 -13.63 -4.62 11.27
CA GLY A 8 -13.11 -3.51 12.08
C GLY A 8 -12.12 -2.58 11.37
N LEU A 9 -11.67 -2.89 10.14
CA LEU A 9 -10.80 -2.03 9.36
C LEU A 9 -11.65 -1.11 8.45
N PRO A 10 -11.48 0.24 8.49
CA PRO A 10 -12.23 1.17 7.67
C PRO A 10 -11.68 1.21 6.24
N ILE A 11 -12.30 0.49 5.33
CA ILE A 11 -11.86 0.37 3.93
C ILE A 11 -12.68 1.29 3.04
N ALA A 12 -12.00 2.01 2.15
CA ALA A 12 -12.62 2.88 1.18
C ALA A 12 -13.29 2.09 0.05
N ALA A 13 -14.57 2.34 -0.20
CA ALA A 13 -15.24 1.85 -1.39
C ALA A 13 -14.82 2.72 -2.58
N THR A 14 -13.72 2.34 -3.23
CA THR A 14 -13.09 3.16 -4.27
C THR A 14 -12.56 2.32 -5.43
N THR A 15 -12.32 3.00 -6.55
CA THR A 15 -11.65 2.50 -7.76
C THR A 15 -10.24 3.07 -7.85
N TYR A 16 -9.43 2.61 -8.83
CA TYR A 16 -8.13 3.24 -9.11
C TYR A 16 -8.26 4.73 -9.39
N ALA A 17 -9.23 5.12 -10.23
CA ALA A 17 -9.45 6.53 -10.56
C ALA A 17 -9.75 7.37 -9.32
N GLY A 18 -10.69 6.93 -8.48
CA GLY A 18 -11.03 7.64 -7.25
C GLY A 18 -9.88 7.68 -6.23
N ALA A 19 -9.11 6.58 -6.10
CA ALA A 19 -7.94 6.56 -5.24
C ALA A 19 -6.86 7.52 -5.72
N VAL A 20 -6.52 7.51 -7.03
CA VAL A 20 -5.53 8.41 -7.63
C VAL A 20 -5.96 9.87 -7.51
N GLU A 21 -7.22 10.19 -7.80
CA GLU A 21 -7.76 11.55 -7.62
C GLU A 21 -7.58 12.05 -6.19
N TRP A 22 -7.96 11.22 -5.20
CA TRP A 22 -7.78 11.54 -3.79
C TRP A 22 -6.31 11.78 -3.44
N ILE A 23 -5.42 10.88 -3.90
CA ILE A 23 -3.97 10.94 -3.68
C ILE A 23 -3.40 12.24 -4.23
N LEU A 24 -3.68 12.57 -5.49
CA LEU A 24 -3.14 13.76 -6.13
C LEU A 24 -3.66 15.04 -5.48
N GLY A 25 -4.94 15.09 -5.12
CA GLY A 25 -5.50 16.21 -4.39
C GLY A 25 -4.85 16.44 -3.03
N ARG A 26 -4.45 15.37 -2.30
CA ARG A 26 -3.72 15.50 -1.03
C ARG A 26 -2.25 15.87 -1.23
N ALA A 27 -1.61 15.33 -2.27
CA ALA A 27 -0.24 15.68 -2.62
C ALA A 27 -0.12 17.16 -3.05
N GLN A 28 -1.10 17.70 -3.78
CA GLN A 28 -1.16 19.12 -4.14
C GLN A 28 -1.42 20.02 -2.93
N LYS A 29 -2.34 19.62 -2.02
CA LYS A 29 -2.63 20.37 -0.81
C LYS A 29 -1.40 20.50 0.08
N ASN A 30 -0.61 19.44 0.18
CA ASN A 30 0.71 19.39 0.83
C ASN A 30 0.76 20.10 2.21
N ASP A 31 -0.29 19.96 3.00
CA ASP A 31 -0.49 20.65 4.29
C ASP A 31 -0.06 19.79 5.50
N ARG A 32 -0.04 18.47 5.33
CA ARG A 32 0.38 17.49 6.35
C ARG A 32 0.77 16.15 5.71
N ALA A 33 1.23 15.20 6.52
CA ALA A 33 1.42 13.83 6.09
C ALA A 33 0.08 13.08 6.03
N TYR A 34 -0.22 12.48 4.88
CA TYR A 34 -1.35 11.58 4.63
C TYR A 34 -0.84 10.16 4.45
N ALA A 35 -1.47 9.19 5.09
CA ALA A 35 -1.08 7.78 5.02
C ALA A 35 -2.07 6.99 4.16
N VAL A 36 -1.55 6.22 3.20
CA VAL A 36 -2.31 5.38 2.27
C VAL A 36 -1.84 3.94 2.37
N GLU A 37 -2.79 3.01 2.45
CA GLU A 37 -2.53 1.57 2.44
C GLU A 37 -3.34 0.89 1.35
N ALA A 38 -2.77 -0.15 0.75
CA ALA A 38 -3.49 -1.12 -0.08
C ALA A 38 -3.66 -2.42 0.72
N ALA A 39 -4.76 -2.50 1.48
CA ALA A 39 -5.01 -3.57 2.42
C ALA A 39 -5.59 -4.81 1.75
N ASN A 40 -5.00 -5.96 2.03
CA ASN A 40 -5.53 -7.27 1.68
C ASN A 40 -6.03 -8.03 2.92
N THR A 41 -6.44 -9.29 2.76
CA THR A 41 -6.93 -10.14 3.85
C THR A 41 -5.93 -10.28 5.00
N HIS A 42 -4.62 -10.31 4.70
CA HIS A 42 -3.57 -10.37 5.70
C HIS A 42 -3.54 -9.11 6.57
N VAL A 43 -3.54 -7.92 5.94
CA VAL A 43 -3.54 -6.63 6.64
C VAL A 43 -4.82 -6.48 7.49
N ALA A 44 -5.99 -6.82 6.94
CA ALA A 44 -7.26 -6.72 7.64
C ALA A 44 -7.33 -7.66 8.86
N ALA A 45 -6.92 -8.93 8.69
CA ALA A 45 -6.90 -9.91 9.77
C ALA A 45 -5.85 -9.57 10.84
N LEU A 46 -4.67 -9.08 10.44
CA LEU A 46 -3.64 -8.63 11.36
C LEU A 46 -4.12 -7.42 12.17
N ALA A 47 -4.73 -6.42 11.53
CA ALA A 47 -5.30 -5.26 12.22
C ALA A 47 -6.37 -5.62 13.25
N ARG A 48 -7.12 -6.72 12.99
CA ARG A 48 -8.11 -7.24 13.93
C ARG A 48 -7.49 -8.01 15.09
N SER A 49 -6.38 -8.73 14.85
CA SER A 49 -5.78 -9.67 15.82
C SER A 49 -4.68 -9.03 16.67
N ASP A 50 -4.00 -8.02 16.14
CA ASP A 50 -2.91 -7.29 16.81
C ASP A 50 -3.38 -5.86 17.13
N VAL A 51 -3.51 -5.58 18.43
CA VAL A 51 -4.00 -4.28 18.93
C VAL A 51 -3.07 -3.12 18.51
N ALA A 52 -1.76 -3.34 18.52
CA ALA A 52 -0.79 -2.30 18.15
C ALA A 52 -0.87 -1.99 16.66
N PHE A 53 -0.95 -3.03 15.83
CA PHE A 53 -1.12 -2.88 14.38
C PHE A 53 -2.49 -2.27 14.04
N GLY A 54 -3.56 -2.68 14.72
CA GLY A 54 -4.89 -2.09 14.54
C GLY A 54 -4.91 -0.60 14.87
N LYS A 55 -4.24 -0.17 15.94
CA LYS A 55 -4.07 1.26 16.27
C LYS A 55 -3.28 1.99 15.19
N ALA A 56 -2.20 1.40 14.69
CA ALA A 56 -1.41 1.97 13.60
C ALA A 56 -2.26 2.17 12.34
N MET A 57 -3.02 1.15 11.92
CA MET A 57 -3.92 1.22 10.76
C MET A 57 -5.04 2.26 10.93
N GLY A 58 -5.51 2.49 12.18
CA GLY A 58 -6.48 3.54 12.50
C GLY A 58 -5.98 4.97 12.24
N THR A 59 -4.67 5.18 12.03
CA THR A 59 -4.09 6.47 11.68
C THR A 59 -4.03 6.74 10.16
N PHE A 60 -4.32 5.72 9.35
CA PHE A 60 -4.29 5.86 7.89
C PHE A 60 -5.49 6.64 7.37
N ASP A 61 -5.26 7.53 6.40
CA ASP A 61 -6.27 8.42 5.83
C ASP A 61 -7.04 7.78 4.67
N LEU A 62 -6.40 6.84 3.96
CA LEU A 62 -7.00 6.08 2.88
C LEU A 62 -6.53 4.62 2.94
N ILE A 63 -7.48 3.71 3.09
CA ILE A 63 -7.21 2.27 3.03
C ILE A 63 -7.97 1.70 1.82
N CYS A 64 -7.23 1.36 0.77
CA CYS A 64 -7.77 0.81 -0.47
C CYS A 64 -7.95 -0.72 -0.37
N PRO A 65 -8.99 -1.31 -0.98
CA PRO A 65 -9.20 -2.76 -1.00
C PRO A 65 -8.28 -3.45 -2.00
N ASP A 66 -7.20 -4.08 -1.54
CA ASP A 66 -6.20 -4.79 -2.36
C ASP A 66 -6.48 -6.28 -2.48
N GLY A 67 -7.69 -6.70 -2.61
CA GLY A 67 -7.98 -8.12 -2.80
C GLY A 67 -9.44 -8.39 -3.06
N MET A 68 -9.75 -9.33 -3.95
CA MET A 68 -11.14 -9.69 -4.26
C MET A 68 -11.96 -10.07 -3.03
N PRO A 69 -11.44 -10.77 -2.01
CA PRO A 69 -12.21 -11.04 -0.79
C PRO A 69 -12.69 -9.78 -0.06
N LEU A 70 -11.90 -8.68 -0.10
CA LEU A 70 -12.34 -7.40 0.46
C LEU A 70 -13.41 -6.75 -0.40
N ILE A 71 -13.32 -6.84 -1.73
CA ILE A 71 -14.38 -6.38 -2.65
C ILE A 71 -15.69 -7.12 -2.39
N TRP A 72 -15.65 -8.45 -2.22
CA TRP A 72 -16.86 -9.21 -1.89
C TRP A 72 -17.45 -8.81 -0.54
N ALA A 73 -16.60 -8.57 0.46
CA ALA A 73 -17.05 -8.09 1.78
C ALA A 73 -17.64 -6.68 1.70
N LEU A 74 -17.03 -5.77 0.97
CA LEU A 74 -17.58 -4.42 0.72
C LEU A 74 -18.92 -4.50 -0.01
N ASN A 75 -18.98 -5.25 -1.10
CA ASN A 75 -20.18 -5.39 -1.93
C ASN A 75 -21.37 -6.02 -1.21
N SER A 76 -21.12 -6.80 -0.14
CA SER A 76 -22.22 -7.31 0.70
C SER A 76 -22.89 -6.22 1.55
N LYS A 77 -22.26 -5.05 1.70
CA LYS A 77 -22.70 -3.90 2.50
C LYS A 77 -23.04 -2.66 1.64
N LEU A 78 -22.84 -2.75 0.32
CA LEU A 78 -23.11 -1.68 -0.65
C LEU A 78 -24.44 -1.93 -1.37
N SER A 79 -25.12 -0.83 -1.75
CA SER A 79 -26.25 -0.89 -2.68
C SER A 79 -25.83 -1.36 -4.07
N ALA A 80 -26.77 -1.81 -4.89
CA ALA A 80 -26.49 -2.44 -6.18
C ALA A 80 -25.71 -1.53 -7.14
N ASP A 81 -26.01 -0.25 -7.13
CA ASP A 81 -25.38 0.82 -7.94
C ASP A 81 -24.00 1.25 -7.46
N GLU A 82 -23.66 0.98 -6.18
CA GLU A 82 -22.36 1.30 -5.58
C GLU A 82 -21.34 0.15 -5.65
N LYS A 83 -21.74 -1.03 -6.12
CA LYS A 83 -20.88 -2.20 -6.11
C LYS A 83 -19.61 -2.02 -6.95
N LEU A 84 -18.51 -2.44 -6.35
CA LEU A 84 -17.20 -2.43 -6.98
C LEU A 84 -17.00 -3.68 -7.85
N THR A 85 -16.42 -3.51 -9.02
CA THR A 85 -16.13 -4.61 -9.95
C THR A 85 -14.71 -5.13 -9.85
N ASP A 86 -13.79 -4.32 -9.32
CA ASP A 86 -12.37 -4.66 -9.19
C ASP A 86 -11.77 -4.07 -7.90
N ARG A 87 -10.65 -4.61 -7.51
CA ARG A 87 -9.82 -4.19 -6.37
C ARG A 87 -8.92 -3.01 -6.75
N VAL A 88 -8.36 -2.35 -5.74
CA VAL A 88 -7.27 -1.38 -5.90
C VAL A 88 -5.95 -2.03 -5.44
N TYR A 89 -5.34 -2.79 -6.34
CA TYR A 89 -4.11 -3.55 -6.10
C TYR A 89 -2.90 -2.61 -5.96
N GLY A 90 -2.15 -2.73 -4.85
CA GLY A 90 -1.05 -1.81 -4.52
C GLY A 90 -0.04 -1.57 -5.64
N PRO A 91 0.54 -2.60 -6.27
CA PRO A 91 1.44 -2.41 -7.40
C PRO A 91 0.81 -1.66 -8.58
N THR A 92 -0.43 -1.96 -8.92
CA THR A 92 -1.16 -1.24 -10.00
C THR A 92 -1.47 0.19 -9.59
N LEU A 93 -1.85 0.44 -8.33
CA LEU A 93 -2.06 1.80 -7.81
C LEU A 93 -0.79 2.65 -7.95
N MET A 94 0.37 2.06 -7.71
CA MET A 94 1.66 2.74 -7.95
C MET A 94 1.82 3.15 -9.41
N LEU A 95 1.57 2.24 -10.38
CA LEU A 95 1.67 2.55 -11.82
C LEU A 95 0.64 3.59 -12.26
N GLU A 96 -0.62 3.49 -11.81
CA GLU A 96 -1.66 4.47 -12.15
C GLU A 96 -1.33 5.86 -11.58
N THR A 97 -0.73 5.93 -10.39
CA THR A 97 -0.26 7.19 -9.81
C THR A 97 0.91 7.77 -10.61
N LEU A 98 1.90 6.93 -10.98
CA LEU A 98 3.03 7.36 -11.82
C LEU A 98 2.55 7.85 -13.19
N LYS A 99 1.62 7.12 -13.83
CA LYS A 99 0.99 7.51 -15.09
C LYS A 99 0.27 8.86 -14.98
N ALA A 100 -0.49 9.07 -13.92
CA ALA A 100 -1.25 10.28 -13.69
C ALA A 100 -0.37 11.50 -13.40
N THR A 101 0.86 11.29 -12.92
CA THR A 101 1.85 12.34 -12.62
C THR A 101 2.91 12.52 -13.72
N ASN A 102 2.87 11.71 -14.78
CA ASN A 102 3.82 11.79 -15.89
C ASN A 102 3.73 13.13 -16.60
N GLY A 103 4.84 13.87 -16.65
CA GLY A 103 4.93 15.23 -17.21
C GLY A 103 4.44 16.36 -16.30
N LYS A 104 4.06 16.05 -15.03
CA LYS A 104 3.59 17.03 -14.06
C LYS A 104 4.68 17.31 -13.01
N THR A 105 5.34 18.45 -13.10
CA THR A 105 6.53 18.80 -12.28
C THR A 105 6.21 19.08 -10.82
N GLU A 106 4.96 19.37 -10.49
CA GLU A 106 4.48 19.58 -9.12
C GLU A 106 4.40 18.28 -8.30
N PHE A 107 4.43 17.10 -8.95
CA PHE A 107 4.45 15.81 -8.28
C PHE A 107 5.84 15.19 -8.33
N LYS A 108 6.42 15.03 -7.16
CA LYS A 108 7.75 14.44 -7.01
C LYS A 108 7.66 13.20 -6.13
N HIS A 109 8.26 12.12 -6.59
CA HIS A 109 8.23 10.83 -5.92
C HIS A 109 9.52 10.59 -5.14
N PHE A 110 9.37 9.99 -3.96
CA PHE A 110 10.46 9.47 -3.13
C PHE A 110 10.28 7.96 -2.95
N LEU A 111 11.34 7.17 -3.11
CA LEU A 111 11.31 5.73 -2.85
C LEU A 111 12.12 5.42 -1.60
N LEU A 112 11.45 4.95 -0.55
CA LEU A 112 12.04 4.59 0.75
C LEU A 112 11.98 3.09 0.97
N GLY A 113 13.10 2.45 1.20
CA GLY A 113 13.14 1.03 1.56
C GLY A 113 13.61 0.12 0.41
N GLY A 114 13.72 -1.17 0.71
CA GLY A 114 14.32 -2.14 -0.19
C GLY A 114 15.84 -2.02 -0.26
N LYS A 115 16.47 -2.84 -1.11
CA LYS A 115 17.91 -2.77 -1.38
C LYS A 115 18.19 -1.64 -2.38
N GLN A 116 19.38 -1.04 -2.31
CA GLN A 116 19.79 -0.01 -3.27
C GLN A 116 19.66 -0.50 -4.72
N SER A 117 20.07 -1.76 -5.00
CA SER A 117 19.93 -2.37 -6.33
C SER A 117 18.48 -2.45 -6.82
N THR A 118 17.50 -2.66 -5.91
CA THR A 118 16.07 -2.65 -6.22
C THR A 118 15.61 -1.24 -6.58
N LEU A 119 16.02 -0.24 -5.80
CA LEU A 119 15.70 1.17 -6.06
C LEU A 119 16.28 1.65 -7.40
N ASP A 120 17.50 1.24 -7.75
CA ASP A 120 18.13 1.58 -9.03
C ASP A 120 17.40 0.95 -10.22
N LYS A 121 16.91 -0.31 -10.07
CA LYS A 121 16.06 -0.95 -11.08
C LYS A 121 14.73 -0.20 -11.24
N LEU A 122 14.08 0.18 -10.13
CA LEU A 122 12.83 0.93 -10.16
C LEU A 122 13.01 2.26 -10.89
N LYS A 123 14.06 3.02 -10.57
CA LYS A 123 14.35 4.29 -11.27
C LYS A 123 14.49 4.09 -12.78
N ARG A 124 15.27 3.08 -13.21
CA ARG A 124 15.44 2.79 -14.64
C ARG A 124 14.12 2.40 -15.30
N ASN A 125 13.36 1.47 -14.69
CA ASN A 125 12.11 0.97 -15.26
C ASN A 125 11.06 2.09 -15.35
N PHE A 126 10.95 2.93 -14.33
CA PHE A 126 10.02 4.06 -14.36
C PHE A 126 10.44 5.15 -15.34
N ALA A 127 11.73 5.45 -15.47
CA ALA A 127 12.23 6.40 -16.47
C ALA A 127 11.94 5.94 -17.90
N THR A 128 11.98 4.62 -18.16
CA THR A 128 11.62 4.04 -19.46
C THR A 128 10.12 4.07 -19.71
N GLN A 129 9.31 3.70 -18.70
CA GLN A 129 7.86 3.56 -18.85
C GLN A 129 7.12 4.91 -18.74
N PHE A 130 7.64 5.83 -17.94
CA PHE A 130 7.06 7.15 -17.64
C PHE A 130 8.15 8.23 -17.67
N PRO A 131 8.62 8.65 -18.86
CA PRO A 131 9.80 9.53 -18.97
C PRO A 131 9.67 10.91 -18.30
N GLY A 132 8.44 11.39 -18.11
CA GLY A 132 8.15 12.66 -17.45
C GLY A 132 7.91 12.57 -15.94
N VAL A 133 8.04 11.38 -15.33
CA VAL A 133 7.88 11.21 -13.88
C VAL A 133 9.15 11.67 -13.14
N MET A 134 8.96 12.45 -12.09
CA MET A 134 10.06 12.94 -11.26
C MET A 134 10.31 12.04 -10.05
N ILE A 135 11.27 11.12 -10.13
CA ILE A 135 11.78 10.42 -8.95
C ILE A 135 12.87 11.30 -8.32
N ALA A 136 12.47 12.16 -7.36
CA ALA A 136 13.32 13.18 -6.79
C ALA A 136 14.48 12.61 -5.95
N ALA A 137 14.20 11.54 -5.18
CA ALA A 137 15.24 10.86 -4.41
C ALA A 137 14.84 9.43 -4.05
N THR A 138 15.83 8.67 -3.60
CA THR A 138 15.64 7.31 -3.07
C THR A 138 16.46 7.14 -1.81
N HIS A 139 16.02 6.26 -0.90
CA HIS A 139 16.79 5.90 0.28
C HIS A 139 16.58 4.43 0.64
N SER A 140 17.71 3.72 0.76
CA SER A 140 17.77 2.32 1.23
C SER A 140 18.31 2.34 2.66
N PRO A 141 17.45 2.23 3.68
CA PRO A 141 17.93 2.20 5.06
C PRO A 141 18.67 0.88 5.34
N PRO A 142 19.53 0.84 6.37
CA PRO A 142 20.22 -0.37 6.78
C PRO A 142 19.24 -1.53 7.05
N PHE A 143 19.69 -2.76 6.77
CA PHE A 143 18.91 -3.94 7.12
C PHE A 143 19.03 -4.25 8.61
N GLY A 144 17.92 -4.58 9.27
CA GLY A 144 17.88 -4.90 10.69
C GLY A 144 17.54 -3.69 11.56
N GLU A 145 18.28 -3.52 12.63
CA GLU A 145 18.15 -2.37 13.54
C GLU A 145 18.74 -1.12 12.90
N TRP A 146 18.04 -0.02 13.05
CA TRP A 146 18.48 1.25 12.47
C TRP A 146 19.30 2.04 13.49
N PRO A 147 20.34 2.77 13.04
CA PRO A 147 21.00 3.77 13.87
C PRO A 147 20.01 4.80 14.43
N GLU A 148 20.28 5.36 15.61
CA GLU A 148 19.39 6.35 16.24
C GLU A 148 19.08 7.55 15.35
N ASN A 149 20.03 7.97 14.52
CA ASN A 149 19.88 9.11 13.61
C ASN A 149 19.27 8.75 12.25
N GLU A 150 18.95 7.47 11.97
CA GLU A 150 18.45 7.05 10.66
C GLU A 150 17.10 7.72 10.32
N LEU A 151 16.23 7.86 11.32
CA LEU A 151 14.98 8.58 11.12
C LEU A 151 15.21 10.03 10.67
N GLU A 152 16.12 10.74 11.33
CA GLU A 152 16.43 12.14 10.99
C GLU A 152 17.00 12.25 9.55
N ILE A 153 17.88 11.32 9.18
CA ILE A 153 18.41 11.22 7.81
C ILE A 153 17.29 11.04 6.80
N ILE A 154 16.32 10.16 7.09
CA ILE A 154 15.17 9.92 6.20
C ILE A 154 14.31 11.18 6.08
N LEU A 155 13.94 11.81 7.21
CA LEU A 155 13.11 13.01 7.25
C LEU A 155 13.75 14.16 6.46
N GLU A 156 15.06 14.38 6.68
CA GLU A 156 15.83 15.41 5.98
C GLU A 156 15.90 15.14 4.47
N LYS A 157 16.18 13.91 4.06
CA LYS A 157 16.20 13.53 2.65
C LYS A 157 14.84 13.72 1.97
N ILE A 158 13.73 13.35 2.62
CA ILE A 158 12.39 13.58 2.09
C ILE A 158 12.15 15.09 1.93
N LYS A 159 12.42 15.88 2.98
CA LYS A 159 12.24 17.33 2.97
C LYS A 159 13.06 18.00 1.88
N ASN A 160 14.35 17.67 1.77
CA ASN A 160 15.27 18.28 0.80
C ASN A 160 14.98 17.87 -0.64
N SER A 161 14.36 16.69 -0.86
CA SER A 161 13.93 16.25 -2.19
C SER A 161 12.73 17.04 -2.72
N GLY A 162 11.96 17.66 -1.85
CA GLY A 162 10.69 18.31 -2.18
C GLY A 162 9.63 17.31 -2.68
N ALA A 163 9.79 16.00 -2.37
CA ALA A 163 8.82 14.98 -2.76
C ALA A 163 7.54 15.11 -1.94
N ASN A 164 6.40 14.93 -2.62
CA ASN A 164 5.07 14.93 -2.03
C ASN A 164 4.33 13.59 -2.22
N LEU A 165 4.98 12.58 -2.85
CA LEU A 165 4.51 11.21 -3.01
C LEU A 165 5.60 10.24 -2.55
N ILE A 166 5.47 9.68 -1.35
CA ILE A 166 6.52 8.92 -0.67
C ILE A 166 6.12 7.44 -0.58
N TRP A 167 6.79 6.58 -1.34
CA TRP A 167 6.57 5.14 -1.39
C TRP A 167 7.43 4.43 -0.36
N VAL A 168 6.80 3.73 0.59
CA VAL A 168 7.49 3.08 1.72
C VAL A 168 7.50 1.57 1.50
N GLY A 169 8.67 1.03 1.19
CA GLY A 169 8.92 -0.37 0.87
C GLY A 169 9.69 -1.12 1.95
N LEU A 170 9.24 -1.06 3.20
CA LEU A 170 9.87 -1.73 4.34
C LEU A 170 9.27 -3.10 4.65
N GLY A 171 8.15 -3.43 3.98
CA GLY A 171 7.37 -4.65 4.19
C GLY A 171 6.40 -4.54 5.37
N CYS A 172 5.24 -5.23 5.24
CA CYS A 172 4.23 -5.34 6.29
C CYS A 172 4.69 -6.32 7.39
N PRO A 173 4.55 -5.96 8.69
CA PRO A 173 3.89 -4.78 9.27
C PRO A 173 4.81 -3.57 9.53
N LYS A 174 6.09 -3.65 9.15
CA LYS A 174 7.10 -2.63 9.51
C LYS A 174 6.80 -1.26 8.87
N GLN A 175 6.36 -1.24 7.60
CA GLN A 175 6.05 0.00 6.88
C GLN A 175 4.85 0.74 7.48
N GLU A 176 3.80 0.03 7.86
CA GLU A 176 2.61 0.61 8.45
C GLU A 176 2.91 1.18 9.85
N HIS A 177 3.64 0.44 10.68
CA HIS A 177 4.12 0.95 11.97
C HIS A 177 5.02 2.17 11.81
N TRP A 178 5.95 2.14 10.84
CA TRP A 178 6.86 3.25 10.59
C TRP A 178 6.09 4.53 10.20
N ILE A 179 5.17 4.43 9.26
CA ILE A 179 4.32 5.56 8.85
C ILE A 179 3.50 6.07 10.04
N ALA A 180 2.79 5.18 10.74
CA ALA A 180 1.91 5.54 11.85
C ALA A 180 2.66 6.22 13.00
N ASN A 181 3.79 5.65 13.42
CA ASN A 181 4.57 6.14 14.56
C ASN A 181 5.22 7.50 14.29
N HIS A 182 5.56 7.77 13.03
CA HIS A 182 6.27 9.00 12.68
C HIS A 182 5.39 10.04 11.97
N LYS A 183 4.10 9.74 11.73
CA LYS A 183 3.17 10.59 10.97
C LYS A 183 3.18 12.06 11.37
N HIS A 184 3.29 12.34 12.67
CA HIS A 184 3.33 13.69 13.22
C HIS A 184 4.63 14.47 12.96
N ARG A 185 5.70 13.75 12.56
CA ARG A 185 7.03 14.32 12.23
C ARG A 185 7.32 14.31 10.73
N LEU A 186 6.58 13.49 9.96
CA LEU A 186 6.79 13.34 8.53
C LEU A 186 6.54 14.68 7.82
N PRO A 187 7.40 15.08 6.87
CA PRO A 187 7.13 16.21 5.97
C PRO A 187 5.75 16.07 5.31
N PRO A 188 5.08 17.19 4.95
CA PRO A 188 3.84 17.13 4.20
C PRO A 188 3.97 16.29 2.93
N GLY A 189 2.91 15.53 2.59
CA GLY A 189 2.88 14.62 1.44
C GLY A 189 2.03 13.38 1.68
N VAL A 190 1.99 12.50 0.70
CA VAL A 190 1.24 11.22 0.76
C VAL A 190 2.22 10.05 0.88
N TYR A 191 2.07 9.27 1.94
CA TYR A 191 2.95 8.14 2.31
C TYR A 191 2.23 6.82 2.07
N PHE A 192 2.80 5.96 1.25
CA PHE A 192 2.19 4.70 0.82
C PHE A 192 2.84 3.49 1.46
N GLY A 193 2.09 2.68 2.20
CA GLY A 193 2.50 1.38 2.69
C GLY A 193 2.35 0.29 1.62
N ILE A 194 3.11 0.36 0.50
CA ILE A 194 2.93 -0.54 -0.65
C ILE A 194 4.26 -1.23 -1.02
N GLY A 195 4.96 -1.77 -0.03
CA GLY A 195 6.30 -2.33 -0.21
C GLY A 195 6.41 -3.49 -1.20
N ALA A 196 5.38 -4.30 -1.36
CA ALA A 196 5.39 -5.40 -2.32
C ALA A 196 5.53 -4.92 -3.77
N ALA A 197 5.07 -3.70 -4.09
CA ALA A 197 5.18 -3.10 -5.42
C ALA A 197 6.64 -2.96 -5.90
N PHE A 198 7.58 -2.74 -4.98
CA PHE A 198 8.99 -2.55 -5.32
C PHE A 198 9.58 -3.79 -6.00
N ALA A 199 9.39 -4.97 -5.40
CA ALA A 199 9.90 -6.21 -5.96
C ALA A 199 9.26 -6.56 -7.32
N PHE A 200 7.97 -6.27 -7.50
CA PHE A 200 7.28 -6.47 -8.77
C PHE A 200 7.80 -5.53 -9.86
N HIS A 201 7.88 -4.23 -9.59
CA HIS A 201 8.29 -3.25 -10.59
C HIS A 201 9.80 -3.23 -10.84
N ALA A 202 10.60 -3.74 -9.90
CA ALA A 202 12.02 -4.03 -10.13
C ALA A 202 12.25 -5.30 -10.96
N GLY A 203 11.20 -6.09 -11.27
CA GLY A 203 11.31 -7.35 -11.99
C GLY A 203 11.92 -8.48 -11.17
N GLU A 204 11.95 -8.37 -9.84
CA GLU A 204 12.52 -9.36 -8.92
C GLU A 204 11.53 -10.48 -8.56
N VAL A 205 10.24 -10.17 -8.64
CA VAL A 205 9.14 -11.11 -8.40
C VAL A 205 8.17 -11.04 -9.57
N LYS A 206 7.73 -12.20 -10.07
CA LYS A 206 6.71 -12.27 -11.12
C LYS A 206 5.32 -12.06 -10.51
N GLN A 207 4.51 -11.24 -11.16
CA GLN A 207 3.09 -11.13 -10.82
C GLN A 207 2.34 -12.39 -11.27
N SER A 208 1.26 -12.71 -10.56
CA SER A 208 0.38 -13.81 -10.98
C SER A 208 -0.34 -13.46 -12.30
N PRO A 209 -0.67 -14.46 -13.12
CA PRO A 209 -1.48 -14.24 -14.32
C PRO A 209 -2.78 -13.47 -14.02
N PRO A 210 -3.23 -12.58 -14.96
CA PRO A 210 -4.43 -11.75 -14.73
C PRO A 210 -5.70 -12.54 -14.36
N ILE A 211 -5.85 -13.73 -14.91
CA ILE A 211 -6.98 -14.61 -14.60
C ILE A 211 -7.00 -15.02 -13.11
N LEU A 212 -5.84 -15.36 -12.53
CA LEU A 212 -5.74 -15.72 -11.11
C LEU A 212 -5.96 -14.50 -10.21
N GLN A 213 -5.56 -13.32 -10.67
CA GLN A 213 -5.82 -12.07 -9.97
C GLN A 213 -7.34 -11.79 -9.89
N ARG A 214 -8.08 -11.89 -11.01
CA ARG A 214 -9.54 -11.71 -11.07
C ARG A 214 -10.31 -12.72 -10.23
N LEU A 215 -9.82 -13.96 -10.16
CA LEU A 215 -10.40 -15.02 -9.33
C LEU A 215 -10.05 -14.91 -7.85
N GLY A 216 -9.24 -13.90 -7.43
CA GLY A 216 -8.77 -13.78 -6.05
C GLY A 216 -7.77 -14.86 -5.63
N MET A 217 -7.17 -15.57 -6.60
CA MET A 217 -6.24 -16.71 -6.39
C MET A 217 -4.76 -16.29 -6.46
N GLU A 218 -4.46 -15.00 -6.49
CA GLU A 218 -3.08 -14.51 -6.50
C GLU A 218 -2.27 -15.04 -5.31
N TRP A 219 -2.88 -15.11 -4.14
CA TRP A 219 -2.24 -15.66 -2.94
C TRP A 219 -1.77 -17.11 -3.13
N ALA A 220 -2.58 -17.95 -3.81
CA ALA A 220 -2.21 -19.33 -4.08
C ALA A 220 -1.02 -19.44 -5.03
N TYR A 221 -1.00 -18.61 -6.09
CA TYR A 221 0.15 -18.50 -6.98
C TYR A 221 1.41 -18.08 -6.23
N ARG A 222 1.33 -17.07 -5.35
CA ARG A 222 2.46 -16.62 -4.53
C ARG A 222 2.95 -17.68 -3.55
N VAL A 223 2.02 -18.46 -2.96
CA VAL A 223 2.39 -19.60 -2.10
C VAL A 223 3.11 -20.67 -2.91
N ALA A 224 2.66 -20.99 -4.14
CA ALA A 224 3.33 -21.95 -4.99
C ALA A 224 4.76 -21.51 -5.36
N MET A 225 4.99 -20.21 -5.55
CA MET A 225 6.32 -19.66 -5.85
C MET A 225 7.25 -19.59 -4.62
N GLU A 226 6.70 -19.31 -3.43
CA GLU A 226 7.48 -19.14 -2.20
C GLU A 226 6.81 -19.88 -1.00
N PRO A 227 6.68 -21.23 -1.04
CA PRO A 227 5.85 -21.96 -0.08
C PRO A 227 6.35 -21.82 1.36
N ARG A 228 7.66 -21.94 1.60
CA ARG A 228 8.26 -21.89 2.93
C ARG A 228 8.01 -20.54 3.63
N ARG A 229 8.01 -19.44 2.87
CA ARG A 229 7.84 -18.08 3.41
C ARG A 229 6.37 -17.68 3.56
N LEU A 230 5.52 -18.09 2.62
CA LEU A 230 4.18 -17.53 2.47
C LEU A 230 3.06 -18.45 2.97
N PHE A 231 3.24 -19.78 3.00
CA PHE A 231 2.19 -20.73 3.35
C PHE A 231 1.57 -20.44 4.74
N LYS A 232 2.42 -20.41 5.80
CA LYS A 232 1.95 -20.15 7.17
C LYS A 232 1.20 -18.81 7.26
N ARG A 233 1.74 -17.77 6.63
CA ARG A 233 1.14 -16.44 6.64
C ARG A 233 -0.24 -16.42 5.98
N TYR A 234 -0.34 -16.90 4.74
CA TYR A 234 -1.62 -16.90 4.03
C TYR A 234 -2.65 -17.82 4.67
N PHE A 235 -2.24 -19.02 5.09
CA PHE A 235 -3.14 -19.94 5.75
C PHE A 235 -3.72 -19.33 7.05
N THR A 236 -2.86 -18.80 7.92
CA THR A 236 -3.29 -18.19 9.19
C THR A 236 -4.21 -16.99 8.95
N TYR A 237 -3.79 -16.02 8.15
CA TYR A 237 -4.54 -14.76 8.04
C TYR A 237 -5.76 -14.85 7.14
N ASN A 238 -5.78 -15.69 6.11
CA ASN A 238 -7.01 -15.95 5.36
C ASN A 238 -8.06 -16.67 6.21
N THR A 239 -7.65 -17.65 7.03
CA THR A 239 -8.54 -18.33 7.97
C THR A 239 -9.11 -17.36 9.00
N LEU A 240 -8.26 -16.51 9.60
CA LEU A 240 -8.70 -15.49 10.54
C LEU A 240 -9.63 -14.46 9.90
N PHE A 241 -9.34 -14.04 8.67
CA PHE A 241 -10.21 -13.13 7.93
C PHE A 241 -11.61 -13.71 7.73
N ILE A 242 -11.70 -14.95 7.24
CA ILE A 242 -12.99 -15.64 7.04
C ILE A 242 -13.73 -15.80 8.38
N TYR A 243 -13.03 -16.25 9.42
CA TYR A 243 -13.61 -16.41 10.76
C TYR A 243 -14.22 -15.09 11.28
N HIS A 244 -13.49 -14.00 11.22
CA HIS A 244 -13.96 -12.70 11.69
C HIS A 244 -15.09 -12.14 10.81
N LEU A 245 -15.02 -12.35 9.50
CA LEU A 245 -16.08 -11.92 8.57
C LEU A 245 -17.41 -12.64 8.84
N LEU A 246 -17.37 -13.94 9.10
CA LEU A 246 -18.57 -14.73 9.46
C LEU A 246 -19.16 -14.25 10.80
N ARG A 247 -18.31 -13.96 11.80
CA ARG A 247 -18.78 -13.45 13.10
C ARG A 247 -19.32 -12.02 13.03
N GLU A 248 -18.84 -11.19 12.12
CA GLU A 248 -19.40 -9.86 11.90
C GLU A 248 -20.84 -9.96 11.36
N LYS A 249 -21.06 -10.81 10.35
CA LYS A 249 -22.40 -11.06 9.76
C LYS A 249 -23.44 -11.62 10.73
N THR A 250 -23.03 -12.26 11.82
CA THR A 250 -23.97 -12.82 12.82
C THR A 250 -24.34 -11.81 13.90
N ARG A 251 -23.74 -10.60 13.88
CA ARG A 251 -24.01 -9.54 14.87
C ARG A 251 -24.82 -8.37 14.30
N ASP A 252 -24.92 -8.29 12.97
CA ASP A 252 -25.80 -7.38 12.23
C ASP A 252 -27.16 -8.04 11.96
#